data_2bf4b5ed8a9bbcfcdaad482794016930
#
_entry.id   2bf4b5ed8a9bbcfcdaad482794016930
#
_cell.length_a   1.000
_cell.length_b   1.000
_cell.length_c   1.000
_cell.angle_alpha   90.00
_cell.angle_beta   90.00
_cell.angle_gamma   90.00
#
_symmetry.space_group_name_H-M   'P 1'
#
loop_
_entity.id
_entity.type
_entity.pdbx_description
1 polymer ?
#
loop_
_entity_poly.entity_id
_entity_poly.type
_entity_poly.pdbx_seq_one_letter_code
_entity_poly.pdbx_strand_id
1 'polypeptide(L)'
;MTARGISAALATANACVVKTPELDPISNIWLARAAEAVGLPKGALNILCGLGHEAGAALSSHPDIGNIVFTGSVETGIRVATAAAANVKPAILELGGKSAAIIMTDADLDTVMDSVRWGIYFNAGQVCSAMSR
;
A
#
# COMPACT_ATOMS: atom_id res chain seq x y z
N MET A 1 -2.60 -3.61 3.65
CA MET A 1 -2.22 -2.88 2.41
C MET A 1 -1.61 -3.80 1.37
N THR A 2 -0.67 -4.69 1.73
CA THR A 2 0.00 -5.60 0.78
C THR A 2 -0.96 -6.38 -0.11
N ALA A 3 -1.99 -7.01 0.45
CA ALA A 3 -2.99 -7.76 -0.32
C ALA A 3 -3.66 -6.92 -1.41
N ARG A 4 -3.94 -5.63 -1.16
CA ARG A 4 -4.51 -4.71 -2.14
C ARG A 4 -3.61 -4.54 -3.37
N GLY A 5 -2.30 -4.42 -3.17
CA GLY A 5 -1.35 -4.27 -4.26
C GLY A 5 -1.15 -5.53 -5.09
N ILE A 6 -1.10 -6.70 -4.43
CA ILE A 6 -0.74 -7.95 -5.12
C ILE A 6 -1.93 -8.70 -5.71
N SER A 7 -3.16 -8.55 -5.15
CA SER A 7 -4.30 -9.39 -5.55
C SER A 7 -4.68 -9.18 -7.02
N ALA A 8 -4.77 -7.94 -7.47
CA ALA A 8 -5.08 -7.63 -8.87
C ALA A 8 -3.99 -8.12 -9.82
N ALA A 9 -2.72 -7.94 -9.45
CA ALA A 9 -1.60 -8.38 -10.26
C ALA A 9 -1.57 -9.91 -10.41
N LEU A 10 -1.71 -10.65 -9.31
CA LEU A 10 -1.76 -12.11 -9.32
C LEU A 10 -2.98 -12.66 -10.07
N ALA A 11 -4.16 -12.02 -9.91
CA ALA A 11 -5.39 -12.41 -10.62
C ALA A 11 -5.27 -12.26 -12.15
N THR A 12 -4.39 -11.38 -12.60
CA THR A 12 -4.11 -11.16 -14.04
C THR A 12 -2.81 -11.84 -14.50
N ALA A 13 -2.36 -12.87 -13.77
CA ALA A 13 -1.18 -13.68 -14.07
C ALA A 13 0.15 -12.90 -14.13
N ASN A 14 0.27 -11.80 -13.39
CA ASN A 14 1.55 -11.11 -13.23
C ASN A 14 2.32 -11.68 -12.04
N ALA A 15 3.65 -11.62 -12.10
CA ALA A 15 4.49 -11.86 -10.94
C ALA A 15 4.64 -10.59 -10.11
N CYS A 16 4.76 -10.77 -8.79
CA CYS A 16 4.91 -9.69 -7.82
C CYS A 16 6.20 -9.81 -7.03
N VAL A 17 6.88 -8.69 -6.87
CA VAL A 17 7.98 -8.52 -5.92
C VAL A 17 7.55 -7.50 -4.88
N VAL A 18 7.47 -7.90 -3.63
CA VAL A 18 7.03 -7.06 -2.51
C VAL A 18 8.19 -6.80 -1.57
N LYS A 19 8.58 -5.55 -1.42
CA LYS A 19 9.48 -5.11 -0.35
C LYS A 19 8.63 -4.83 0.91
N THR A 20 8.90 -5.54 2.00
CA THR A 20 8.18 -5.37 3.26
C THR A 20 8.51 -4.02 3.92
N PRO A 21 7.59 -3.44 4.74
CA PRO A 21 7.98 -2.33 5.61
C PRO A 21 9.04 -2.77 6.62
N GLU A 22 9.93 -1.87 7.01
CA GLU A 22 10.99 -2.16 7.97
C GLU A 22 10.43 -2.49 9.38
N LEU A 23 9.35 -1.80 9.74
CA LEU A 23 8.74 -1.92 11.08
C LEU A 23 7.82 -3.14 11.24
N ASP A 24 7.27 -3.67 10.13
CA ASP A 24 6.38 -4.83 10.14
C ASP A 24 6.65 -5.75 8.95
N PRO A 25 7.78 -6.47 8.94
CA PRO A 25 8.07 -7.43 7.87
C PRO A 25 7.35 -8.77 8.03
N ILE A 26 7.01 -9.17 9.26
CA ILE A 26 6.60 -10.55 9.61
C ILE A 26 5.28 -10.93 8.97
N SER A 27 4.29 -10.04 8.97
CA SER A 27 2.98 -10.27 8.36
C SER A 27 3.09 -10.61 6.88
N ASN A 28 3.99 -9.96 6.16
CA ASN A 28 4.23 -10.22 4.75
C ASN A 28 4.98 -11.56 4.50
N ILE A 29 5.88 -11.94 5.39
CA ILE A 29 6.55 -13.26 5.34
C ILE A 29 5.53 -14.39 5.52
N TRP A 30 4.58 -14.23 6.44
CA TRP A 30 3.48 -15.18 6.60
C TRP A 30 2.59 -15.27 5.36
N LEU A 31 2.37 -14.17 4.67
CA LEU A 31 1.63 -14.16 3.40
C LEU A 31 2.34 -14.98 2.33
N ALA A 32 3.67 -14.91 2.24
CA ALA A 32 4.44 -15.75 1.31
C ALA A 32 4.29 -17.25 1.62
N ARG A 33 4.35 -17.62 2.90
CA ARG A 33 4.12 -19.02 3.34
C ARG A 33 2.70 -19.50 3.04
N ALA A 34 1.70 -18.65 3.25
CA ALA A 34 0.31 -18.96 2.92
C ALA A 34 0.13 -19.16 1.41
N ALA A 35 0.75 -18.32 0.58
CA ALA A 35 0.73 -18.45 -0.87
C ALA A 35 1.37 -19.77 -1.34
N GLU A 36 2.48 -20.18 -0.75
CA GLU A 36 3.11 -21.47 -1.02
C GLU A 36 2.21 -22.64 -0.61
N ALA A 37 1.59 -22.57 0.58
CA ALA A 37 0.72 -23.63 1.11
C ALA A 37 -0.53 -23.87 0.25
N VAL A 38 -1.05 -22.84 -0.43
CA VAL A 38 -2.19 -22.98 -1.37
C VAL A 38 -1.76 -23.28 -2.81
N GLY A 39 -0.48 -23.54 -3.06
CA GLY A 39 0.03 -23.95 -4.35
C GLY A 39 0.21 -22.82 -5.37
N LEU A 40 0.38 -21.57 -4.91
CA LEU A 40 0.73 -20.48 -5.83
C LEU A 40 2.04 -20.84 -6.57
N PRO A 41 2.12 -20.68 -7.91
CA PRO A 41 3.33 -21.01 -8.64
C PRO A 41 4.59 -20.31 -8.09
N LYS A 42 5.70 -21.03 -8.04
CA LYS A 42 6.98 -20.47 -7.59
C LYS A 42 7.36 -19.25 -8.44
N GLY A 43 7.78 -18.19 -7.79
CA GLY A 43 8.14 -16.94 -8.45
C GLY A 43 6.96 -15.99 -8.74
N ALA A 44 5.71 -16.44 -8.59
CA ALA A 44 4.56 -15.55 -8.76
C ALA A 44 4.47 -14.49 -7.67
N LEU A 45 4.81 -14.83 -6.42
CA LEU A 45 4.91 -13.89 -5.30
C LEU A 45 6.27 -14.01 -4.62
N ASN A 46 7.02 -12.92 -4.58
CA ASN A 46 8.34 -12.83 -3.98
C ASN A 46 8.33 -11.75 -2.90
N ILE A 47 8.68 -12.12 -1.68
CA ILE A 47 8.71 -11.19 -0.54
C ILE A 47 10.17 -10.91 -0.17
N LEU A 48 10.53 -9.63 -0.14
CA LEU A 48 11.86 -9.15 0.20
C LEU A 48 11.81 -8.33 1.48
N CYS A 49 12.77 -8.53 2.36
CA CYS A 49 13.04 -7.63 3.47
C CYS A 49 14.21 -6.72 3.08
N GLY A 50 14.19 -5.48 3.57
CA GLY A 50 15.26 -4.53 3.32
C GLY A 50 14.83 -3.09 3.57
N LEU A 51 15.79 -2.20 3.57
CA LEU A 51 15.56 -0.78 3.81
C LEU A 51 14.94 -0.09 2.59
N GLY A 52 14.10 0.92 2.84
CA GLY A 52 13.41 1.66 1.76
C GLY A 52 14.38 2.33 0.80
N HIS A 53 15.46 2.92 1.34
CA HIS A 53 16.48 3.62 0.54
C HIS A 53 17.45 2.68 -0.20
N GLU A 54 17.42 1.39 0.09
CA GLU A 54 18.20 0.34 -0.60
C GLU A 54 17.28 -0.50 -1.50
N ALA A 55 16.61 -1.50 -0.94
CA ALA A 55 15.75 -2.42 -1.68
C ALA A 55 14.56 -1.72 -2.34
N GLY A 56 13.93 -0.74 -1.66
CA GLY A 56 12.83 0.04 -2.21
C GLY A 56 13.27 0.92 -3.39
N ALA A 57 14.39 1.60 -3.24
CA ALA A 57 14.95 2.42 -4.31
C ALA A 57 15.37 1.56 -5.53
N ALA A 58 16.00 0.41 -5.28
CA ALA A 58 16.36 -0.53 -6.34
C ALA A 58 15.13 -1.04 -7.12
N LEU A 59 14.06 -1.44 -6.42
CA LEU A 59 12.82 -1.85 -7.08
C LEU A 59 12.19 -0.72 -7.89
N SER A 60 12.16 0.50 -7.35
CA SER A 60 11.54 1.66 -8.02
C SER A 60 12.23 2.04 -9.31
N SER A 61 13.55 1.82 -9.40
CA SER A 61 14.37 2.15 -10.57
C SER A 61 14.66 0.95 -11.48
N HIS A 62 14.29 -0.28 -11.09
CA HIS A 62 14.69 -1.48 -11.84
C HIS A 62 14.00 -1.54 -13.22
N PRO A 63 14.73 -1.70 -14.33
CA PRO A 63 14.15 -1.66 -15.67
C PRO A 63 13.11 -2.76 -15.93
N ASP A 64 13.28 -3.94 -15.33
CA ASP A 64 12.39 -5.10 -15.54
C ASP A 64 11.13 -5.07 -14.69
N ILE A 65 10.94 -4.05 -13.85
CA ILE A 65 9.68 -3.81 -13.14
C ILE A 65 8.76 -2.99 -14.03
N GLY A 66 7.64 -3.57 -14.46
CA GLY A 66 6.70 -2.94 -15.37
C GLY A 66 5.72 -1.97 -14.71
N ASN A 67 5.42 -2.16 -13.42
CA ASN A 67 4.49 -1.30 -12.66
C ASN A 67 4.89 -1.25 -11.19
N ILE A 68 4.65 -0.12 -10.53
CA ILE A 68 4.96 0.07 -9.11
C ILE A 68 3.67 0.41 -8.37
N VAL A 69 3.46 -0.24 -7.22
CA VAL A 69 2.43 0.12 -6.25
C VAL A 69 3.14 0.48 -4.94
N PHE A 70 2.93 1.70 -4.48
CA PHE A 70 3.55 2.19 -3.24
C PHE A 70 2.50 2.75 -2.29
N THR A 71 2.64 2.39 -1.01
CA THR A 71 1.87 2.98 0.09
C THR A 71 2.83 3.57 1.11
N GLY A 72 2.65 4.84 1.46
CA GLY A 72 3.50 5.49 2.45
C GLY A 72 3.38 7.01 2.49
N SER A 73 4.45 7.71 2.88
CA SER A 73 4.47 9.16 2.95
C SER A 73 4.48 9.81 1.57
N VAL A 74 3.97 11.04 1.49
CA VAL A 74 4.00 11.84 0.26
C VAL A 74 5.44 12.05 -0.23
N GLU A 75 6.37 12.34 0.68
CA GLU A 75 7.78 12.54 0.33
C GLU A 75 8.38 11.30 -0.35
N THR A 76 8.17 10.12 0.22
CA THR A 76 8.64 8.86 -0.39
C THR A 76 7.89 8.55 -1.68
N GLY A 77 6.60 8.85 -1.76
CA GLY A 77 5.81 8.70 -2.97
C GLY A 77 6.35 9.52 -4.15
N ILE A 78 6.79 10.75 -3.89
CA ILE A 78 7.45 11.60 -4.89
C ILE A 78 8.73 10.94 -5.41
N ARG A 79 9.56 10.40 -4.52
CA ARG A 79 10.80 9.70 -4.90
C ARG A 79 10.51 8.46 -5.75
N VAL A 80 9.51 7.66 -5.36
CA VAL A 80 9.08 6.48 -6.11
C VAL A 80 8.55 6.87 -7.50
N ALA A 81 7.69 7.89 -7.58
CA ALA A 81 7.16 8.38 -8.84
C ALA A 81 8.26 8.89 -9.77
N THR A 82 9.22 9.63 -9.24
CA THR A 82 10.36 10.14 -10.01
C THR A 82 11.20 8.99 -10.57
N ALA A 83 11.51 7.98 -9.76
CA ALA A 83 12.27 6.81 -10.20
C ALA A 83 11.50 5.98 -11.25
N ALA A 84 10.18 5.84 -11.09
CA ALA A 84 9.31 5.19 -12.07
C ALA A 84 9.28 5.95 -13.40
N ALA A 85 9.13 7.27 -13.35
CA ALA A 85 9.09 8.13 -14.54
C ALA A 85 10.39 8.06 -15.36
N ALA A 86 11.54 7.94 -14.72
CA ALA A 86 12.82 7.76 -15.41
C ALA A 86 12.87 6.51 -16.30
N ASN A 87 12.02 5.52 -16.05
CA ASN A 87 11.88 4.30 -16.86
C ASN A 87 10.53 4.20 -17.59
N VAL A 88 9.77 5.30 -17.65
CA VAL A 88 8.45 5.40 -18.33
C VAL A 88 7.46 4.33 -17.82
N LYS A 89 7.52 3.99 -16.52
CA LYS A 89 6.62 2.98 -15.92
C LYS A 89 5.55 3.66 -15.05
N PRO A 90 4.32 3.12 -15.03
CA PRO A 90 3.27 3.63 -14.16
C PRO A 90 3.58 3.37 -12.68
N ALA A 91 3.16 4.31 -11.83
CA ALA A 91 3.21 4.17 -10.39
C ALA A 91 1.83 4.48 -9.78
N ILE A 92 1.29 3.53 -9.02
CA ILE A 92 0.09 3.71 -8.21
C ILE A 92 0.53 4.11 -6.82
N LEU A 93 0.10 5.28 -6.37
CA LEU A 93 0.54 5.87 -5.10
C LEU A 93 -0.64 5.98 -4.15
N GLU A 94 -0.56 5.29 -3.02
CA GLU A 94 -1.47 5.38 -1.89
C GLU A 94 -0.75 6.15 -0.77
N LEU A 95 -1.12 7.41 -0.62
CA LEU A 95 -0.38 8.34 0.24
C LEU A 95 -1.24 8.85 1.39
N GLY A 96 -0.63 9.56 2.32
CA GLY A 96 -1.34 10.24 3.39
C GLY A 96 -2.20 11.39 2.89
N GLY A 97 -3.17 11.77 3.71
CA GLY A 97 -4.09 12.85 3.38
C GLY A 97 -4.77 13.45 4.61
N LYS A 98 -5.69 14.38 4.35
CA LYS A 98 -6.58 14.99 5.31
C LYS A 98 -8.00 14.89 4.74
N SER A 99 -8.60 13.69 4.86
CA SER A 99 -9.92 13.41 4.29
C SER A 99 -11.00 14.21 5.00
N ALA A 100 -11.97 14.72 4.24
CA ALA A 100 -13.08 15.48 4.77
C ALA A 100 -14.30 14.60 5.05
N ALA A 101 -15.00 14.86 6.15
CA ALA A 101 -16.35 14.35 6.41
C ALA A 101 -17.34 15.51 6.24
N ILE A 102 -18.32 15.36 5.35
CA ILE A 102 -19.35 16.36 5.12
C ILE A 102 -20.64 15.87 5.75
N ILE A 103 -21.12 16.61 6.76
CA ILE A 103 -22.34 16.30 7.51
C ILE A 103 -23.42 17.27 7.06
N MET A 104 -24.46 16.72 6.46
CA MET A 104 -25.60 17.51 5.99
C MET A 104 -26.56 17.81 7.13
N THR A 105 -27.42 18.83 6.95
CA THR A 105 -28.35 19.34 7.99
C THR A 105 -29.45 18.35 8.41
N ASP A 106 -29.73 17.37 7.58
CA ASP A 106 -30.73 16.31 7.80
C ASP A 106 -30.11 14.98 8.27
N ALA A 107 -28.81 14.98 8.58
CA ALA A 107 -28.12 13.77 9.04
C ALA A 107 -28.57 13.39 10.47
N ASP A 108 -28.70 12.08 10.70
CA ASP A 108 -28.89 11.53 12.04
C ASP A 108 -27.61 11.66 12.86
N LEU A 109 -27.65 12.49 13.92
CA LEU A 109 -26.47 12.84 14.71
C LEU A 109 -25.86 11.63 15.46
N ASP A 110 -26.66 10.67 15.90
CA ASP A 110 -26.13 9.49 16.60
C ASP A 110 -25.31 8.63 15.65
N THR A 111 -25.81 8.39 14.45
CA THR A 111 -25.07 7.71 13.37
C THR A 111 -23.82 8.48 12.96
N VAL A 112 -23.89 9.80 12.87
CA VAL A 112 -22.75 10.66 12.54
C VAL A 112 -21.67 10.55 13.61
N MET A 113 -22.01 10.62 14.90
CA MET A 113 -21.07 10.54 16.00
C MET A 113 -20.28 9.23 15.99
N ASP A 114 -20.95 8.10 15.76
CA ASP A 114 -20.29 6.82 15.64
C ASP A 114 -19.37 6.74 14.40
N SER A 115 -19.85 7.23 13.26
CA SER A 115 -19.09 7.26 12.02
C SER A 115 -17.82 8.12 12.12
N VAL A 116 -17.93 9.31 12.70
CA VAL A 116 -16.80 10.23 12.93
C VAL A 116 -15.80 9.63 13.90
N ARG A 117 -16.31 9.06 15.02
CA ARG A 117 -15.46 8.40 16.02
C ARG A 117 -14.60 7.30 15.39
N TRP A 118 -15.20 6.39 14.61
CA TRP A 118 -14.48 5.33 13.92
C TRP A 118 -13.61 5.88 12.80
N GLY A 119 -14.10 6.83 12.02
CA GLY A 119 -13.39 7.40 10.88
C GLY A 119 -12.15 8.21 11.26
N ILE A 120 -12.08 8.73 12.51
CA ILE A 120 -10.91 9.50 12.98
C ILE A 120 -10.00 8.64 13.86
N TYR A 121 -10.57 7.93 14.86
CA TYR A 121 -9.77 7.31 15.93
C TYR A 121 -9.39 5.86 15.68
N PHE A 122 -9.93 5.23 14.64
CA PHE A 122 -9.49 3.89 14.26
C PHE A 122 -7.98 3.84 14.09
N ASN A 123 -7.34 2.82 14.64
CA ASN A 123 -5.88 2.64 14.60
C ASN A 123 -5.10 3.87 15.11
N ALA A 124 -5.59 4.51 16.20
CA ALA A 124 -5.03 5.73 16.79
C ALA A 124 -4.92 6.91 15.78
N GLY A 125 -5.82 6.96 14.79
CA GLY A 125 -5.81 7.97 13.73
C GLY A 125 -4.75 7.76 12.64
N GLN A 126 -4.01 6.67 12.69
CA GLN A 126 -2.96 6.37 11.72
C GLN A 126 -3.53 5.63 10.50
N VAL A 127 -4.40 6.30 9.78
CA VAL A 127 -5.05 5.79 8.56
C VAL A 127 -5.03 6.88 7.49
N CYS A 128 -4.62 6.53 6.27
CA CYS A 128 -4.54 7.47 5.14
C CYS A 128 -5.89 8.14 4.82
N SER A 129 -7.00 7.44 5.06
CA SER A 129 -8.37 7.90 4.86
C SER A 129 -9.04 8.45 6.13
N ALA A 130 -8.30 8.68 7.23
CA ALA A 130 -8.89 9.24 8.45
C ALA A 130 -9.59 10.57 8.16
N MET A 131 -10.84 10.68 8.58
CA MET A 131 -11.68 11.87 8.37
C MET A 131 -11.30 12.96 9.37
N SER A 132 -10.16 13.60 9.10
CA SER A 132 -9.54 14.58 10.01
C SER A 132 -9.96 16.03 9.74
N ARG A 133 -10.93 16.24 8.87
CA ARG A 133 -11.44 17.55 8.50
C ARG A 133 -12.93 17.50 8.22
#